data_1fd4cfbac3b219b2f03cda13d287370b
#
_entry.id   1fd4cfbac3b219b2f03cda13d287370b
#
_cell.length_a   1.000
_cell.length_b   1.000
_cell.length_c   1.000
_cell.angle_alpha   90.00
_cell.angle_beta   90.00
_cell.angle_gamma   90.00
#
_symmetry.space_group_name_H-M   'P 1'
#
loop_
_entity.id
_entity.type
_entity.pdbx_description
1 polymer ?
#
loop_
_entity_poly.entity_id
_entity_poly.type
_entity_poly.pdbx_seq_one_letter_code
_entity_poly.pdbx_strand_id
1 'polypeptide(L)'
;MGTGTYLGAALLAAGLLPWWGGASRAASQTLDIELNKVEDAGGQCVASLLLTNRLNDTLDQVRFDLYVFDKGGVIARRLLLDTGPMRTGKTTVASFALIDQPCANIGKLLVNDVPVCKTTAGAAVDCVAALNLTSRATVPLTK
;
A
#
# COMPACT_ATOMS: atom_id res chain seq x y z
N MET A 1 73.14 -30.94 -38.68
CA MET A 1 72.18 -30.36 -39.65
C MET A 1 70.81 -30.90 -39.36
N GLY A 2 69.82 -30.10 -39.00
CA GLY A 2 68.50 -30.58 -38.71
C GLY A 2 67.80 -29.63 -37.76
N THR A 3 67.32 -28.57 -38.33
CA THR A 3 66.49 -27.55 -37.62
C THR A 3 65.11 -28.11 -37.28
N GLY A 4 64.83 -28.31 -36.01
CA GLY A 4 63.49 -28.64 -35.52
C GLY A 4 62.73 -27.45 -34.99
N THR A 5 61.73 -27.01 -35.71
CA THR A 5 60.92 -25.89 -35.36
C THR A 5 59.76 -26.41 -34.48
N TYR A 6 59.69 -26.00 -33.23
CA TYR A 6 58.56 -26.29 -32.34
C TYR A 6 57.57 -25.14 -32.43
N LEU A 7 56.39 -25.43 -32.99
CA LEU A 7 55.23 -24.56 -32.98
C LEU A 7 54.54 -24.71 -31.62
N GLY A 8 54.65 -23.66 -30.81
CA GLY A 8 53.89 -23.55 -29.57
C GLY A 8 52.42 -23.10 -29.86
N ALA A 9 51.46 -23.98 -29.58
CA ALA A 9 50.07 -23.64 -29.62
C ALA A 9 49.65 -22.94 -28.31
N ALA A 10 49.36 -21.66 -28.38
CA ALA A 10 48.79 -20.91 -27.26
C ALA A 10 47.29 -21.15 -27.21
N LEU A 11 46.83 -21.86 -26.18
CA LEU A 11 45.45 -22.04 -25.87
C LEU A 11 44.92 -20.77 -25.14
N LEU A 12 44.13 -19.95 -25.85
CA LEU A 12 43.39 -18.87 -25.26
C LEU A 12 42.15 -19.45 -24.56
N ALA A 13 42.20 -19.55 -23.24
CA ALA A 13 41.01 -19.85 -22.42
C ALA A 13 40.16 -18.60 -22.33
N ALA A 14 39.06 -18.58 -23.11
CA ALA A 14 38.04 -17.55 -22.97
C ALA A 14 37.24 -17.82 -21.70
N GLY A 15 37.53 -17.06 -20.63
CA GLY A 15 36.76 -17.12 -19.40
C GLY A 15 35.34 -16.50 -19.59
N LEU A 16 34.35 -17.37 -19.61
CA LEU A 16 32.95 -16.95 -19.54
C LEU A 16 32.66 -16.47 -18.11
N LEU A 17 32.62 -15.17 -17.90
CA LEU A 17 32.13 -14.59 -16.65
C LEU A 17 30.58 -14.73 -16.61
N PRO A 18 30.00 -15.35 -15.58
CA PRO A 18 28.56 -15.37 -15.44
C PRO A 18 28.09 -13.93 -15.11
N TRP A 19 27.32 -13.35 -16.00
CA TRP A 19 26.53 -12.15 -15.71
C TRP A 19 25.44 -12.53 -14.70
N TRP A 20 25.71 -12.25 -13.47
CA TRP A 20 24.67 -12.27 -12.44
C TRP A 20 23.83 -11.02 -12.64
N GLY A 21 22.86 -11.12 -13.52
CA GLY A 21 21.81 -10.13 -13.65
C GLY A 21 20.94 -10.18 -12.39
N GLY A 22 21.27 -9.36 -11.40
CA GLY A 22 20.39 -9.12 -10.29
C GLY A 22 19.10 -8.51 -10.84
N ALA A 23 17.99 -9.26 -10.81
CA ALA A 23 16.70 -8.71 -11.10
C ALA A 23 16.38 -7.68 -10.01
N SER A 24 16.53 -6.40 -10.33
CA SER A 24 16.04 -5.30 -9.49
C SER A 24 14.53 -5.43 -9.44
N ARG A 25 13.99 -5.92 -8.32
CA ARG A 25 12.55 -5.80 -8.04
C ARG A 25 12.24 -4.31 -7.98
N ALA A 26 11.51 -3.82 -8.97
CA ALA A 26 10.93 -2.50 -8.90
C ALA A 26 10.11 -2.43 -7.60
N ALA A 27 10.34 -1.41 -6.76
CA ALA A 27 9.52 -1.16 -5.58
C ALA A 27 8.07 -1.01 -6.04
N SER A 28 7.13 -1.76 -5.43
CA SER A 28 5.71 -1.65 -5.75
C SER A 28 5.22 -0.26 -5.37
N GLN A 29 4.61 0.44 -6.33
CA GLN A 29 3.99 1.74 -6.09
C GLN A 29 2.59 1.50 -5.53
N THR A 30 2.45 1.59 -4.21
CA THR A 30 1.21 1.32 -3.49
C THR A 30 0.82 2.50 -2.60
N LEU A 31 -0.47 2.57 -2.32
CA LEU A 31 -1.05 3.35 -1.25
C LEU A 31 -1.42 2.37 -0.14
N ASP A 32 -0.56 2.27 0.87
CA ASP A 32 -0.75 1.31 1.96
C ASP A 32 -1.67 1.91 3.02
N ILE A 33 -2.73 1.20 3.34
CA ILE A 33 -3.69 1.54 4.38
C ILE A 33 -3.75 0.37 5.37
N GLU A 34 -3.34 0.61 6.59
CA GLU A 34 -3.42 -0.37 7.66
C GLU A 34 -4.45 0.07 8.70
N LEU A 35 -5.47 -0.75 8.94
CA LEU A 35 -6.30 -0.60 10.15
C LEU A 35 -5.48 -1.08 11.34
N ASN A 36 -4.85 -0.12 12.01
CA ASN A 36 -3.92 -0.44 13.10
C ASN A 36 -4.68 -0.83 14.38
N LYS A 37 -5.76 -0.10 14.69
CA LYS A 37 -6.51 -0.31 15.92
C LYS A 37 -7.97 0.14 15.76
N VAL A 38 -8.86 -0.52 16.49
CA VAL A 38 -10.20 -0.01 16.83
C VAL A 38 -10.32 0.00 18.35
N GLU A 39 -10.98 1.03 18.90
CA GLU A 39 -11.17 1.17 20.34
C GLU A 39 -12.50 1.85 20.67
N ASP A 40 -13.09 1.43 21.77
CA ASP A 40 -14.30 2.09 22.30
C ASP A 40 -13.90 3.39 23.00
N ALA A 41 -14.48 4.49 22.56
CA ALA A 41 -14.25 5.81 23.12
C ALA A 41 -15.53 6.65 23.10
N GLY A 42 -16.02 7.03 24.29
CA GLY A 42 -17.17 7.92 24.42
C GLY A 42 -18.47 7.39 23.78
N GLY A 43 -18.70 6.08 23.82
CA GLY A 43 -19.87 5.44 23.22
C GLY A 43 -19.76 5.21 21.70
N GLN A 44 -18.60 5.50 21.13
CA GLN A 44 -18.30 5.28 19.72
C GLN A 44 -17.19 4.25 19.55
N CYS A 45 -17.20 3.56 18.42
CA CYS A 45 -16.01 2.82 17.97
C CYS A 45 -15.13 3.73 17.13
N VAL A 46 -13.91 3.96 17.58
CA VAL A 46 -12.92 4.80 16.88
C VAL A 46 -11.86 3.92 16.22
N ALA A 47 -11.60 4.17 14.94
CA ALA A 47 -10.54 3.54 14.19
C ALA A 47 -9.31 4.44 14.10
N SER A 48 -8.14 3.82 14.12
CA SER A 48 -6.86 4.46 13.76
C SER A 48 -6.27 3.74 12.56
N LEU A 49 -6.07 4.49 11.48
CA LEU A 49 -5.41 4.03 10.26
C LEU A 49 -3.98 4.55 10.18
N LEU A 50 -3.07 3.71 9.71
CA LEU A 50 -1.77 4.12 9.19
C LEU A 50 -1.88 4.22 7.68
N LEU A 51 -1.53 5.39 7.14
CA LEU A 51 -1.61 5.70 5.73
C LEU A 51 -0.20 5.96 5.21
N THR A 52 0.29 5.13 4.31
CA THR A 52 1.64 5.27 3.73
C THR A 52 1.55 5.43 2.22
N ASN A 53 1.97 6.58 1.73
CA ASN A 53 2.05 6.82 0.29
C ASN A 53 3.40 6.32 -0.26
N ARG A 54 3.38 5.22 -1.02
CA ARG A 54 4.56 4.68 -1.72
C ARG A 54 4.54 4.98 -3.22
N LEU A 55 3.62 5.85 -3.66
CA LEU A 55 3.61 6.35 -5.02
C LEU A 55 4.76 7.34 -5.23
N ASN A 56 5.11 7.61 -6.48
CA ASN A 56 6.16 8.59 -6.81
C ASN A 56 5.74 10.04 -6.53
N ASP A 57 4.42 10.29 -6.51
CA ASP A 57 3.87 11.62 -6.36
C ASP A 57 3.24 11.83 -4.98
N THR A 58 3.40 13.03 -4.45
CA THR A 58 2.64 13.50 -3.30
C THR A 58 1.18 13.68 -3.72
N LEU A 59 0.27 13.12 -2.93
CA LEU A 59 -1.17 13.30 -3.11
C LEU A 59 -1.62 14.49 -2.26
N ASP A 60 -2.24 15.46 -2.90
CA ASP A 60 -2.71 16.67 -2.23
C ASP A 60 -4.11 16.50 -1.64
N GLN A 61 -4.98 15.79 -2.37
CA GLN A 61 -6.34 15.51 -1.95
C GLN A 61 -6.62 14.02 -2.09
N VAL A 62 -7.01 13.39 -0.98
CA VAL A 62 -7.42 11.99 -0.95
C VAL A 62 -8.69 11.86 -0.11
N ARG A 63 -9.72 11.30 -0.72
CA ARG A 63 -11.00 10.99 -0.05
C ARG A 63 -11.32 9.53 -0.23
N PHE A 64 -11.52 8.83 0.87
CA PHE A 64 -11.96 7.44 0.90
C PHE A 64 -13.48 7.36 1.09
N ASP A 65 -14.11 6.47 0.35
CA ASP A 65 -15.50 6.05 0.55
C ASP A 65 -15.51 4.71 1.29
N LEU A 66 -15.86 4.74 2.57
CA LEU A 66 -15.80 3.61 3.48
C LEU A 66 -17.22 3.15 3.86
N TYR A 67 -17.41 1.84 3.90
CA TYR A 67 -18.62 1.23 4.47
C TYR A 67 -18.25 0.41 5.71
N VAL A 68 -19.03 0.61 6.78
CA VAL A 68 -18.95 -0.17 8.00
C VAL A 68 -20.08 -1.19 7.96
N PHE A 69 -19.73 -2.46 8.12
CA PHE A 69 -20.69 -3.56 8.21
C PHE A 69 -20.78 -4.07 9.65
N ASP A 70 -21.99 -4.41 10.07
CA ASP A 70 -22.21 -5.09 11.34
C ASP A 70 -21.80 -6.58 11.27
N LYS A 71 -21.92 -7.28 12.38
CA LYS A 71 -21.63 -8.73 12.48
C LYS A 71 -22.53 -9.59 11.60
N GLY A 72 -23.72 -9.11 11.25
CA GLY A 72 -24.67 -9.77 10.35
C GLY A 72 -24.38 -9.51 8.87
N GLY A 73 -23.37 -8.71 8.54
CA GLY A 73 -23.04 -8.33 7.17
C GLY A 73 -23.93 -7.23 6.59
N VAL A 74 -24.68 -6.51 7.44
CA VAL A 74 -25.52 -5.38 7.03
C VAL A 74 -24.71 -4.09 7.14
N ILE A 75 -24.91 -3.17 6.19
CA ILE A 75 -24.27 -1.85 6.22
C ILE A 75 -24.83 -1.06 7.40
N ALA A 76 -23.98 -0.75 8.37
CA ALA A 76 -24.29 0.07 9.52
C ALA A 76 -24.07 1.56 9.26
N ARG A 77 -23.03 1.92 8.46
CA ARG A 77 -22.71 3.31 8.16
C ARG A 77 -21.86 3.43 6.89
N ARG A 78 -22.01 4.55 6.19
CA ARG A 78 -21.10 5.02 5.15
C ARG A 78 -20.36 6.24 5.63
N LEU A 79 -19.06 6.30 5.36
CA LEU A 79 -18.18 7.40 5.73
C LEU A 79 -17.42 7.91 4.51
N LEU A 80 -17.37 9.22 4.34
CA LEU A 80 -16.42 9.86 3.42
C LEU A 80 -15.29 10.46 4.27
N LEU A 81 -14.10 9.95 4.12
CA LEU A 81 -12.94 10.31 4.92
C LEU A 81 -11.94 11.09 4.09
N ASP A 82 -11.77 12.37 4.39
CA ASP A 82 -10.71 13.20 3.85
C ASP A 82 -9.46 13.05 4.71
N THR A 83 -8.38 12.56 4.14
CA THR A 83 -7.13 12.32 4.90
C THR A 83 -6.13 13.45 4.79
N GLY A 84 -6.43 14.46 3.96
CA GLY A 84 -5.49 15.55 3.66
C GLY A 84 -4.29 15.09 2.83
N PRO A 85 -3.24 15.92 2.75
CA PRO A 85 -2.07 15.61 1.93
C PRO A 85 -1.33 14.37 2.41
N MET A 86 -0.99 13.47 1.48
CA MET A 86 -0.17 12.29 1.72
C MET A 86 1.15 12.41 0.96
N ARG A 87 2.20 12.78 1.67
CA ARG A 87 3.54 12.97 1.08
C ARG A 87 4.15 11.63 0.70
N THR A 88 4.84 11.59 -0.44
CA THR A 88 5.61 10.43 -0.87
C THR A 88 6.55 9.92 0.21
N GLY A 89 6.54 8.62 0.45
CA GLY A 89 7.38 7.94 1.42
C GLY A 89 7.03 8.17 2.89
N LYS A 90 5.97 8.94 3.18
CA LYS A 90 5.58 9.27 4.56
C LYS A 90 4.40 8.42 5.01
N THR A 91 4.47 7.96 6.27
CA THR A 91 3.33 7.39 7.00
C THR A 91 2.68 8.45 7.86
N THR A 92 1.36 8.53 7.81
CA THR A 92 0.53 9.40 8.65
C THR A 92 -0.52 8.58 9.38
N VAL A 93 -1.03 9.10 10.48
CA VAL A 93 -2.12 8.49 11.25
C VAL A 93 -3.38 9.31 11.04
N ALA A 94 -4.49 8.61 10.74
CA ALA A 94 -5.82 9.19 10.73
C ALA A 94 -6.71 8.44 11.73
N SER A 95 -7.37 9.16 12.62
CA SER A 95 -8.32 8.57 13.59
C SER A 95 -9.69 9.18 13.40
N PHE A 96 -10.72 8.34 13.42
CA PHE A 96 -12.10 8.77 13.19
C PHE A 96 -13.10 7.78 13.77
N ALA A 97 -14.30 8.28 14.11
CA ALA A 97 -15.38 7.46 14.58
C ALA A 97 -15.99 6.65 13.42
N LEU A 98 -16.12 5.34 13.62
CA LEU A 98 -16.77 4.43 12.67
C LEU A 98 -18.29 4.43 12.83
N ILE A 99 -18.74 4.15 14.05
CA ILE A 99 -20.16 4.06 14.44
C ILE A 99 -20.34 4.55 15.87
N ASP A 100 -21.57 4.94 16.20
CA ASP A 100 -21.99 5.34 17.56
C ASP A 100 -22.44 4.12 18.38
N GLN A 101 -21.62 3.08 18.36
CA GLN A 101 -21.84 1.79 19.03
C GLN A 101 -20.47 1.18 19.39
N PRO A 102 -20.45 0.16 20.29
CA PRO A 102 -19.23 -0.55 20.62
C PRO A 102 -18.57 -1.21 19.40
N CYS A 103 -17.24 -1.25 19.38
CA CYS A 103 -16.45 -1.88 18.31
C CYS A 103 -16.81 -3.37 18.13
N ALA A 104 -17.26 -4.04 19.17
CA ALA A 104 -17.70 -5.44 19.11
C ALA A 104 -18.85 -5.68 18.11
N ASN A 105 -19.60 -4.64 17.76
CA ASN A 105 -20.71 -4.74 16.79
C ASN A 105 -20.24 -4.65 15.33
N ILE A 106 -18.99 -4.32 15.06
CA ILE A 106 -18.45 -4.21 13.71
C ILE A 106 -17.99 -5.57 13.21
N GLY A 107 -18.45 -5.95 12.01
CA GLY A 107 -18.02 -7.15 11.32
C GLY A 107 -16.83 -6.93 10.38
N LYS A 108 -16.88 -5.86 9.58
CA LYS A 108 -15.78 -5.49 8.65
C LYS A 108 -15.88 -4.03 8.21
N LEU A 109 -14.78 -3.54 7.66
CA LEU A 109 -14.68 -2.29 6.90
C LEU A 109 -14.41 -2.59 5.43
N LEU A 110 -15.08 -1.86 4.53
CA LEU A 110 -14.86 -1.92 3.09
C LEU A 110 -14.44 -0.54 2.58
N VAL A 111 -13.28 -0.46 1.94
CA VAL A 111 -12.92 0.68 1.09
C VAL A 111 -13.61 0.47 -0.25
N ASN A 112 -14.76 1.09 -0.44
CA ASN A 112 -15.56 0.93 -1.65
C ASN A 112 -14.95 1.66 -2.83
N ASP A 113 -14.41 2.86 -2.59
CA ASP A 113 -13.82 3.71 -3.62
C ASP A 113 -12.87 4.75 -3.00
N VAL A 114 -12.07 5.38 -3.86
CA VAL A 114 -11.29 6.59 -3.55
C VAL A 114 -11.70 7.67 -4.55
N PRO A 115 -12.87 8.30 -4.34
CA PRO A 115 -13.49 9.19 -5.32
C PRO A 115 -12.69 10.47 -5.59
N VAL A 116 -11.80 10.86 -4.69
CA VAL A 116 -10.85 11.95 -4.90
C VAL A 116 -9.45 11.42 -4.59
N CYS A 117 -8.59 11.47 -5.60
CA CYS A 117 -7.17 11.16 -5.46
C CYS A 117 -6.39 11.98 -6.50
N LYS A 118 -5.78 13.08 -6.03
CA LYS A 118 -5.11 14.04 -6.88
C LYS A 118 -3.71 14.34 -6.37
N THR A 119 -2.77 14.44 -7.31
CA THR A 119 -1.41 14.92 -7.03
C THR A 119 -1.39 16.41 -6.74
N THR A 120 -0.28 16.91 -6.21
CA THR A 120 -0.05 18.35 -5.99
C THR A 120 -0.17 19.16 -7.30
N ALA A 121 0.14 18.54 -8.45
CA ALA A 121 -0.04 19.15 -9.77
C ALA A 121 -1.51 19.11 -10.28
N GLY A 122 -2.43 18.54 -9.50
CA GLY A 122 -3.84 18.42 -9.85
C GLY A 122 -4.20 17.24 -10.76
N ALA A 123 -3.23 16.34 -11.07
CA ALA A 123 -3.48 15.14 -11.86
C ALA A 123 -4.26 14.09 -11.06
N ALA A 124 -5.28 13.49 -11.67
CA ALA A 124 -6.01 12.37 -11.08
C ALA A 124 -5.16 11.09 -11.12
N VAL A 125 -5.21 10.31 -10.02
CA VAL A 125 -4.54 9.00 -9.90
C VAL A 125 -5.61 7.95 -9.61
N ASP A 126 -5.47 6.76 -10.20
CA ASP A 126 -6.28 5.59 -9.82
C ASP A 126 -5.77 5.00 -8.51
N CYS A 127 -6.19 5.59 -7.40
CA CYS A 127 -5.78 5.15 -6.10
C CYS A 127 -6.41 3.82 -5.68
N VAL A 128 -7.57 3.45 -6.21
CA VAL A 128 -8.21 2.15 -5.93
C VAL A 128 -7.31 1.01 -6.42
N ALA A 129 -6.75 1.14 -7.61
CA ALA A 129 -5.80 0.15 -8.16
C ALA A 129 -4.52 0.04 -7.32
N ALA A 130 -4.06 1.17 -6.76
CA ALA A 130 -2.85 1.24 -5.94
C ALA A 130 -3.04 0.79 -4.48
N LEU A 131 -4.30 0.62 -4.01
CA LEU A 131 -4.58 0.26 -2.61
C LEU A 131 -3.97 -1.09 -2.22
N ASN A 132 -3.21 -1.08 -1.15
CA ASN A 132 -2.76 -2.25 -0.41
C ASN A 132 -3.31 -2.15 1.02
N LEU A 133 -4.27 -3.03 1.36
CA LEU A 133 -5.02 -2.98 2.60
C LEU A 133 -4.58 -4.08 3.56
N THR A 134 -4.36 -3.71 4.81
CA THR A 134 -4.05 -4.65 5.90
C THR A 134 -4.81 -4.27 7.16
N SER A 135 -4.96 -5.22 8.09
CA SER A 135 -5.54 -4.97 9.41
C SER A 135 -4.75 -5.68 10.50
N ARG A 136 -4.45 -4.96 11.57
CA ARG A 136 -3.95 -5.50 12.84
C ARG A 136 -5.05 -5.65 13.87
N ALA A 137 -6.20 -5.04 13.63
CA ALA A 137 -7.38 -5.19 14.48
C ALA A 137 -8.09 -6.52 14.18
N THR A 138 -9.03 -6.90 15.06
CA THR A 138 -9.92 -8.05 14.83
C THR A 138 -10.92 -7.80 13.69
N VAL A 139 -11.13 -6.53 13.33
CA VAL A 139 -12.00 -6.10 12.23
C VAL A 139 -11.20 -6.16 10.93
N PRO A 140 -11.64 -6.92 9.90
CA PRO A 140 -11.02 -6.93 8.59
C PRO A 140 -11.20 -5.59 7.86
N LEU A 141 -10.18 -5.20 7.08
CA LEU A 141 -10.21 -4.10 6.13
C LEU A 141 -10.08 -4.66 4.72
N THR A 142 -11.06 -4.43 3.86
CA THR A 142 -11.17 -5.01 2.51
C THR A 142 -11.45 -3.95 1.44
N LYS A 143 -11.30 -4.30 0.17
CA LYS A 143 -11.73 -3.55 -1.01
C LYS A 143 -12.46 -4.43 -2.01
#